data_14e242b342c2e2b220ad4bc5c3321732
#
_entry.id   14e242b342c2e2b220ad4bc5c3321732
#
_cell.length_a   1.000
_cell.length_b   1.000
_cell.length_c   1.000
_cell.angle_alpha   90.00
_cell.angle_beta   90.00
_cell.angle_gamma   90.00
#
_symmetry.space_group_name_H-M   'P 1'
#
loop_
_entity.id
_entity.type
_entity.pdbx_description
1 polymer ?
#
loop_
_entity_poly.entity_id
_entity_poly.type
_entity_poly.pdbx_seq_one_letter_code
_entity_poly.pdbx_strand_id
1 'polypeptide(L)'
;CLCRDGEILKNVPPLGYVLGDEGSGAVLGRNLVNGIFKGHIPLKEEFLAAHGLNYEEIIRRVYREGMANRFLASFTRFVARHIDRPELDELVCEAFRAFVRRNLAHYPADAEVSALGGVACHFERQLRHVLATEGMRAGRIVETPDEGLLNYHIWNRSE
;
A
#
# COMPACT_ATOMS: atom_id res chain seq x y z
N CYS A 1 -12.57 -5.47 -2.60
CA CYS A 1 -13.89 -6.06 -2.88
C CYS A 1 -14.99 -5.27 -2.18
N LEU A 2 -16.21 -5.30 -2.73
CA LEU A 2 -17.42 -4.86 -2.08
C LEU A 2 -18.08 -6.07 -1.41
N CYS A 3 -18.29 -5.98 -0.09
CA CYS A 3 -18.94 -7.03 0.68
C CYS A 3 -20.23 -6.50 1.30
N ARG A 4 -21.24 -7.36 1.39
CA ARG A 4 -22.50 -7.10 2.13
C ARG A 4 -22.98 -8.42 2.72
N ASP A 5 -23.34 -8.42 3.99
CA ASP A 5 -23.89 -9.58 4.71
C ASP A 5 -23.00 -10.86 4.57
N GLY A 6 -21.67 -10.67 4.59
CA GLY A 6 -20.70 -11.76 4.44
C GLY A 6 -20.44 -12.22 3.01
N GLU A 7 -21.13 -11.69 2.01
CA GLU A 7 -20.95 -12.04 0.60
C GLU A 7 -20.14 -11.00 -0.17
N ILE A 8 -19.29 -11.48 -1.10
CA ILE A 8 -18.56 -10.62 -2.03
C ILE A 8 -19.45 -10.32 -3.24
N LEU A 9 -19.92 -9.08 -3.34
CA LEU A 9 -20.78 -8.63 -4.42
C LEU A 9 -19.98 -8.21 -5.68
N LYS A 10 -18.80 -7.64 -5.49
CA LYS A 10 -17.97 -7.14 -6.57
C LYS A 10 -16.50 -7.13 -6.16
N ASN A 11 -15.63 -7.48 -7.10
CA ASN A 11 -14.19 -7.36 -6.92
C ASN A 11 -13.56 -6.73 -8.16
N VAL A 12 -12.74 -5.70 -7.98
CA VAL A 12 -11.89 -5.13 -9.02
C VAL A 12 -10.56 -5.85 -8.98
N PRO A 13 -10.09 -6.46 -10.08
CA PRO A 13 -8.86 -7.24 -10.08
C PRO A 13 -7.63 -6.34 -9.83
N PRO A 14 -6.71 -6.73 -8.92
CA PRO A 14 -5.55 -5.91 -8.56
C PRO A 14 -4.45 -5.88 -9.62
N LEU A 15 -4.43 -6.85 -10.55
CA LEU A 15 -3.52 -7.01 -11.70
C LEU A 15 -2.02 -7.20 -11.36
N GLY A 16 -1.64 -7.20 -10.08
CA GLY A 16 -0.25 -7.35 -9.62
C GLY A 16 0.63 -6.11 -9.86
N TYR A 17 1.83 -6.11 -9.30
CA TYR A 17 2.67 -4.91 -9.13
C TYR A 17 3.21 -4.29 -10.43
N VAL A 18 3.15 -5.00 -11.55
CA VAL A 18 3.56 -4.49 -12.87
C VAL A 18 2.43 -3.72 -13.55
N LEU A 19 1.21 -4.27 -13.50
CA LEU A 19 0.05 -3.74 -14.22
C LEU A 19 -0.93 -2.97 -13.35
N GLY A 20 -0.83 -3.10 -12.03
CA GLY A 20 -1.74 -2.50 -11.06
C GLY A 20 -1.13 -2.44 -9.67
N ASP A 21 -1.83 -2.98 -8.65
CA ASP A 21 -1.44 -2.99 -7.23
C ASP A 21 -1.25 -1.60 -6.63
N GLU A 22 -1.97 -0.61 -7.11
CA GLU A 22 -1.91 0.76 -6.58
C GLU A 22 -2.06 0.74 -5.05
N GLY A 23 -1.23 1.52 -4.37
CA GLY A 23 -1.20 1.57 -2.91
C GLY A 23 -0.46 0.40 -2.23
N SER A 24 0.01 -0.59 -2.98
CA SER A 24 0.80 -1.69 -2.40
C SER A 24 2.22 -1.26 -2.02
N GLY A 25 2.85 -2.04 -1.14
CA GLY A 25 4.25 -1.81 -0.77
C GLY A 25 5.22 -1.91 -1.94
N ALA A 26 4.94 -2.76 -2.94
CA ALA A 26 5.77 -2.88 -4.14
C ALA A 26 5.69 -1.63 -5.01
N VAL A 27 4.51 -1.06 -5.16
CA VAL A 27 4.31 0.20 -5.90
C VAL A 27 4.94 1.38 -5.16
N LEU A 28 4.79 1.46 -3.84
CA LEU A 28 5.46 2.47 -3.01
C LEU A 28 6.99 2.39 -3.17
N GLY A 29 7.57 1.20 -3.06
CA GLY A 29 9.02 1.00 -3.23
C GLY A 29 9.51 1.32 -4.64
N ARG A 30 8.74 0.94 -5.67
CA ARG A 30 9.05 1.31 -7.06
C ARG A 30 9.05 2.82 -7.26
N ASN A 31 8.04 3.49 -6.74
CA ASN A 31 7.90 4.95 -6.86
C ASN A 31 8.98 5.67 -6.05
N LEU A 32 9.36 5.15 -4.87
CA LEU A 32 10.49 5.66 -4.09
C LEU A 32 11.79 5.60 -4.88
N VAL A 33 12.15 4.42 -5.41
CA VAL A 33 13.37 4.24 -6.22
C VAL A 33 13.36 5.19 -7.42
N ASN A 34 12.24 5.29 -8.13
CA ASN A 34 12.10 6.22 -9.24
C ASN A 34 12.32 7.67 -8.80
N GLY A 35 11.64 8.12 -7.75
CA GLY A 35 11.75 9.49 -7.22
C GLY A 35 13.18 9.85 -6.78
N ILE A 36 13.86 8.91 -6.13
CA ILE A 36 15.27 9.08 -5.69
C ILE A 36 16.20 9.22 -6.89
N PHE A 37 16.13 8.31 -7.86
CA PHE A 37 17.05 8.31 -9.00
C PHE A 37 16.71 9.34 -10.08
N LYS A 38 15.51 9.89 -10.08
CA LYS A 38 15.09 11.00 -10.94
C LYS A 38 15.22 12.38 -10.27
N GLY A 39 15.66 12.43 -9.00
CA GLY A 39 15.94 13.67 -8.29
C GLY A 39 14.73 14.37 -7.68
N HIS A 40 13.57 13.71 -7.64
CA HIS A 40 12.36 14.24 -7.00
C HIS A 40 12.38 14.05 -5.48
N ILE A 41 13.12 13.05 -4.99
CA ILE A 41 13.29 12.75 -3.57
C ILE A 41 14.79 12.86 -3.23
N PRO A 42 15.22 13.88 -2.46
CA PRO A 42 16.63 14.18 -2.20
C PRO A 42 17.24 13.33 -1.08
N LEU A 43 17.00 12.01 -1.10
CA LEU A 43 17.42 11.05 -0.07
C LEU A 43 18.28 9.91 -0.63
N LYS A 44 19.00 10.17 -1.76
CA LYS A 44 19.69 9.10 -2.49
C LYS A 44 20.80 8.44 -1.66
N GLU A 45 21.70 9.25 -1.09
CA GLU A 45 22.82 8.74 -0.31
C GLU A 45 22.32 8.00 0.95
N GLU A 46 21.35 8.58 1.63
CA GLU A 46 20.76 8.01 2.83
C GLU A 46 20.06 6.69 2.53
N PHE A 47 19.29 6.62 1.44
CA PHE A 47 18.59 5.41 1.01
C PHE A 47 19.58 4.30 0.65
N LEU A 48 20.61 4.59 -0.13
CA LEU A 48 21.62 3.61 -0.54
C LEU A 48 22.41 3.09 0.66
N ALA A 49 22.82 3.97 1.56
CA ALA A 49 23.52 3.61 2.78
C ALA A 49 22.65 2.75 3.72
N ALA A 50 21.39 3.12 3.93
CA ALA A 50 20.47 2.40 4.80
C ALA A 50 20.20 0.95 4.35
N HIS A 51 20.34 0.66 3.06
CA HIS A 51 20.09 -0.67 2.48
C HIS A 51 21.37 -1.41 2.06
N GLY A 52 22.53 -0.77 2.11
CA GLY A 52 23.78 -1.33 1.61
C GLY A 52 23.74 -1.66 0.11
N LEU A 53 23.05 -0.83 -0.67
CA LEU A 53 22.80 -1.06 -2.09
C LEU A 53 23.49 0.01 -2.95
N ASN A 54 23.72 -0.33 -4.21
CA ASN A 54 24.02 0.60 -5.29
C ASN A 54 22.99 0.47 -6.42
N TYR A 55 23.13 1.31 -7.44
CA TYR A 55 22.21 1.33 -8.58
C TYR A 55 22.15 -0.02 -9.30
N GLU A 56 23.32 -0.59 -9.59
CA GLU A 56 23.47 -1.84 -10.34
C GLU A 56 22.80 -3.01 -9.61
N GLU A 57 22.96 -3.04 -8.29
CA GLU A 57 22.34 -4.05 -7.42
C GLU A 57 20.81 -3.95 -7.42
N ILE A 58 20.27 -2.74 -7.38
CA ILE A 58 18.81 -2.51 -7.44
C ILE A 58 18.28 -3.01 -8.79
N ILE A 59 18.93 -2.64 -9.89
CA ILE A 59 18.52 -3.08 -11.24
C ILE A 59 18.60 -4.60 -11.37
N ARG A 60 19.68 -5.20 -10.87
CA ARG A 60 19.84 -6.66 -10.89
C ARG A 60 18.73 -7.37 -10.14
N ARG A 61 18.38 -6.93 -8.92
CA ARG A 61 17.33 -7.53 -8.09
C ARG A 61 15.94 -7.36 -8.68
N VAL A 62 15.67 -6.24 -9.33
CA VAL A 62 14.35 -5.99 -9.92
C VAL A 62 14.15 -6.77 -11.22
N TYR A 63 15.18 -6.86 -12.08
CA TYR A 63 15.01 -7.37 -13.44
C TYR A 63 15.58 -8.77 -13.70
N ARG A 64 16.43 -9.27 -12.81
CA ARG A 64 17.13 -10.56 -13.04
C ARG A 64 16.95 -11.57 -11.91
N GLU A 65 16.37 -11.17 -10.79
CA GLU A 65 16.10 -12.07 -9.66
C GLU A 65 14.59 -12.29 -9.49
N GLY A 66 14.25 -13.37 -8.77
CA GLY A 66 12.87 -13.63 -8.38
C GLY A 66 12.39 -12.67 -7.28
N MET A 67 11.08 -12.55 -7.16
CA MET A 67 10.42 -11.82 -6.08
C MET A 67 10.71 -10.30 -6.04
N ALA A 68 10.83 -9.66 -7.20
CA ALA A 68 11.04 -8.23 -7.31
C ALA A 68 10.01 -7.40 -6.55
N ASN A 69 8.75 -7.85 -6.51
CA ASN A 69 7.68 -7.22 -5.72
C ASN A 69 8.00 -7.19 -4.22
N ARG A 70 8.50 -8.31 -3.66
CA ARG A 70 8.90 -8.39 -2.25
C ARG A 70 10.11 -7.50 -1.96
N PHE A 71 11.08 -7.48 -2.87
CA PHE A 71 12.24 -6.61 -2.76
C PHE A 71 11.84 -5.14 -2.75
N LEU A 72 11.03 -4.71 -3.69
CA LEU A 72 10.51 -3.35 -3.74
C LEU A 72 9.68 -3.01 -2.48
N ALA A 73 8.79 -3.92 -2.05
CA ALA A 73 7.98 -3.71 -0.87
C ALA A 73 8.83 -3.54 0.42
N SER A 74 10.03 -4.10 0.48
CA SER A 74 10.91 -3.94 1.65
C SER A 74 11.32 -2.48 1.92
N PHE A 75 11.27 -1.62 0.91
CA PHE A 75 11.61 -0.21 1.01
C PHE A 75 10.54 0.64 1.72
N THR A 76 9.33 0.11 1.92
CA THR A 76 8.27 0.82 2.67
C THR A 76 8.67 1.17 4.09
N ARG A 77 9.56 0.37 4.71
CA ARG A 77 10.10 0.69 6.03
C ARG A 77 10.97 1.95 6.04
N PHE A 78 11.67 2.21 4.95
CA PHE A 78 12.43 3.46 4.78
C PHE A 78 11.44 4.64 4.64
N VAL A 79 10.41 4.50 3.81
CA VAL A 79 9.35 5.51 3.68
C VAL A 79 8.72 5.82 5.04
N ALA A 80 8.34 4.79 5.81
CA ALA A 80 7.72 4.96 7.11
C ALA A 80 8.60 5.70 8.12
N ARG A 81 9.92 5.43 8.11
CA ARG A 81 10.86 6.13 9.01
C ARG A 81 11.08 7.60 8.67
N HIS A 82 10.82 7.99 7.44
CA HIS A 82 11.05 9.34 6.92
C HIS A 82 9.75 10.02 6.49
N ILE A 83 8.62 9.55 7.00
CA ILE A 83 7.28 10.03 6.59
C ILE A 83 7.03 11.51 6.88
N ASP A 84 7.83 12.11 7.76
CA ASP A 84 7.79 13.55 8.05
C ASP A 84 8.36 14.42 6.91
N ARG A 85 9.03 13.79 5.95
CA ARG A 85 9.49 14.49 4.74
C ARG A 85 8.32 14.70 3.78
N PRO A 86 8.06 15.93 3.34
CA PRO A 86 6.92 16.23 2.47
C PRO A 86 6.90 15.38 1.20
N GLU A 87 8.05 15.08 0.64
CA GLU A 87 8.18 14.29 -0.59
C GLU A 87 7.74 12.83 -0.39
N LEU A 88 7.94 12.28 0.82
CA LEU A 88 7.54 10.91 1.14
C LEU A 88 6.09 10.84 1.61
N ASP A 89 5.60 11.84 2.32
CA ASP A 89 4.18 11.97 2.64
C ASP A 89 3.34 12.04 1.35
N GLU A 90 3.74 12.88 0.40
CA GLU A 90 3.07 13.00 -0.90
C GLU A 90 3.19 11.72 -1.74
N LEU A 91 4.34 11.05 -1.75
CA LEU A 91 4.52 9.77 -2.44
C LEU A 91 3.49 8.73 -1.96
N VAL A 92 3.24 8.65 -0.66
CA VAL A 92 2.25 7.73 -0.08
C VAL A 92 0.83 8.18 -0.42
N CYS A 93 0.54 9.47 -0.28
CA CYS A 93 -0.76 10.03 -0.63
C CYS A 93 -1.11 9.80 -2.10
N GLU A 94 -0.17 10.03 -3.03
CA GLU A 94 -0.36 9.78 -4.45
C GLU A 94 -0.63 8.29 -4.76
N ALA A 95 0.08 7.38 -4.11
CA ALA A 95 -0.15 5.95 -4.28
C ALA A 95 -1.57 5.54 -3.81
N PHE A 96 -2.03 6.06 -2.68
CA PHE A 96 -3.39 5.82 -2.21
C PHE A 96 -4.44 6.53 -3.08
N ARG A 97 -4.17 7.72 -3.57
CA ARG A 97 -5.05 8.43 -4.50
C ARG A 97 -5.24 7.64 -5.80
N ALA A 98 -4.15 7.08 -6.32
CA ALA A 98 -4.22 6.19 -7.48
C ALA A 98 -5.06 4.94 -7.19
N PHE A 99 -4.91 4.34 -5.99
CA PHE A 99 -5.72 3.20 -5.56
C PHE A 99 -7.21 3.55 -5.48
N VAL A 100 -7.57 4.66 -4.86
CA VAL A 100 -8.97 5.12 -4.76
C VAL A 100 -9.56 5.31 -6.15
N ARG A 101 -8.90 6.06 -7.00
CA ARG A 101 -9.42 6.44 -8.33
C ARG A 101 -9.52 5.26 -9.30
N ARG A 102 -8.59 4.30 -9.22
CA ARG A 102 -8.55 3.17 -10.16
C ARG A 102 -9.33 1.95 -9.67
N ASN A 103 -9.43 1.76 -8.36
CA ASN A 103 -10.05 0.58 -7.79
C ASN A 103 -11.34 0.90 -7.05
N LEU A 104 -11.34 1.89 -6.15
CA LEU A 104 -12.49 2.16 -5.30
C LEU A 104 -13.61 2.95 -6.00
N ALA A 105 -13.29 3.77 -6.98
CA ALA A 105 -14.28 4.52 -7.78
C ALA A 105 -15.30 3.63 -8.52
N HIS A 106 -15.05 2.32 -8.58
CA HIS A 106 -15.98 1.35 -9.15
C HIS A 106 -17.05 0.85 -8.17
N TYR A 107 -16.97 1.25 -6.90
CA TYR A 107 -17.91 0.88 -5.83
C TYR A 107 -18.86 2.05 -5.50
N PRO A 108 -19.98 1.80 -4.78
CA PRO A 108 -20.87 2.86 -4.34
C PRO A 108 -20.13 3.92 -3.51
N ALA A 109 -20.43 5.19 -3.76
CA ALA A 109 -19.78 6.32 -3.07
C ALA A 109 -20.06 6.38 -1.56
N ASP A 110 -21.16 5.77 -1.10
CA ASP A 110 -21.53 5.67 0.30
C ASP A 110 -20.91 4.46 1.02
N ALA A 111 -20.19 3.59 0.29
CA ALA A 111 -19.52 2.44 0.88
C ALA A 111 -18.41 2.87 1.85
N GLU A 112 -18.34 2.17 2.99
CA GLU A 112 -17.26 2.34 3.94
C GLU A 112 -16.03 1.52 3.52
N VAL A 113 -14.86 2.14 3.53
CA VAL A 113 -13.60 1.51 3.13
C VAL A 113 -12.85 1.03 4.35
N SER A 114 -12.89 -0.27 4.59
CA SER A 114 -12.03 -0.93 5.57
C SER A 114 -10.78 -1.50 4.90
N ALA A 115 -9.65 -1.47 5.57
CA ALA A 115 -8.38 -1.94 5.04
C ALA A 115 -7.69 -2.93 6.00
N LEU A 116 -7.02 -3.92 5.39
CA LEU A 116 -6.25 -4.93 6.10
C LEU A 116 -4.83 -4.98 5.55
N GLY A 117 -3.84 -4.97 6.43
CA GLY A 117 -2.44 -5.15 6.09
C GLY A 117 -1.52 -4.03 6.55
N GLY A 118 -0.23 -4.36 6.64
CA GLY A 118 0.79 -3.47 7.22
C GLY A 118 0.92 -2.12 6.51
N VAL A 119 0.76 -2.05 5.20
CA VAL A 119 0.86 -0.76 4.47
C VAL A 119 -0.26 0.18 4.90
N ALA A 120 -1.50 -0.30 4.94
CA ALA A 120 -2.64 0.50 5.37
C ALA A 120 -2.52 0.96 6.83
N CYS A 121 -2.02 0.08 7.71
CA CYS A 121 -1.83 0.37 9.12
C CYS A 121 -0.69 1.37 9.35
N HIS A 122 0.48 1.17 8.72
CA HIS A 122 1.63 2.07 8.88
C HIS A 122 1.39 3.47 8.33
N PHE A 123 0.60 3.59 7.28
CA PHE A 123 0.26 4.86 6.64
C PHE A 123 -1.23 5.21 6.81
N GLU A 124 -1.82 4.83 7.95
CA GLU A 124 -3.23 5.06 8.24
C GLU A 124 -3.63 6.54 8.11
N ARG A 125 -2.79 7.45 8.61
CA ARG A 125 -3.04 8.89 8.51
C ARG A 125 -3.21 9.34 7.06
N GLN A 126 -2.31 8.92 6.17
CA GLN A 126 -2.34 9.25 4.75
C GLN A 126 -3.54 8.61 4.05
N LEU A 127 -3.82 7.34 4.36
CA LEU A 127 -4.97 6.63 3.80
C LEU A 127 -6.29 7.31 4.17
N ARG A 128 -6.49 7.64 5.46
CA ARG A 128 -7.69 8.35 5.92
C ARG A 128 -7.80 9.73 5.30
N HIS A 129 -6.70 10.46 5.18
CA HIS A 129 -6.67 11.77 4.52
C HIS A 129 -7.11 11.67 3.06
N VAL A 130 -6.54 10.73 2.30
CA VAL A 130 -6.89 10.54 0.89
C VAL A 130 -8.33 10.08 0.72
N LEU A 131 -8.82 9.12 1.52
CA LEU A 131 -10.22 8.71 1.45
C LEU A 131 -11.17 9.89 1.69
N ALA A 132 -10.90 10.71 2.69
CA ALA A 132 -11.71 11.90 2.97
C ALA A 132 -11.69 12.92 1.83
N THR A 133 -10.53 13.19 1.24
CA THR A 133 -10.40 14.13 0.13
C THR A 133 -11.04 13.62 -1.18
N GLU A 134 -11.10 12.31 -1.37
CA GLU A 134 -11.79 11.66 -2.50
C GLU A 134 -13.28 11.36 -2.19
N GLY A 135 -13.80 11.86 -1.06
CA GLY A 135 -15.22 11.76 -0.71
C GLY A 135 -15.66 10.40 -0.18
N MET A 136 -14.74 9.58 0.29
CA MET A 136 -15.01 8.24 0.82
C MET A 136 -14.91 8.19 2.35
N ARG A 137 -15.64 7.28 2.98
CA ARG A 137 -15.58 7.05 4.44
C ARG A 137 -14.59 5.94 4.77
N ALA A 138 -13.66 6.23 5.67
CA ALA A 138 -12.75 5.24 6.21
C ALA A 138 -13.41 4.46 7.35
N GLY A 139 -13.40 3.14 7.24
CA GLY A 139 -13.82 2.21 8.27
C GLY A 139 -12.66 1.71 9.14
N ARG A 140 -12.66 0.42 9.43
CA ARG A 140 -11.62 -0.24 10.23
C ARG A 140 -10.35 -0.41 9.40
N ILE A 141 -9.21 -0.09 10.02
CA ILE A 141 -7.88 -0.38 9.47
C ILE A 141 -7.18 -1.29 10.49
N VAL A 142 -6.79 -2.48 10.06
CA VAL A 142 -6.17 -3.49 10.92
C VAL A 142 -4.91 -4.05 10.25
N GLU A 143 -3.91 -4.38 11.05
CA GLU A 143 -2.64 -4.88 10.53
C GLU A 143 -2.71 -6.33 10.11
N THR A 144 -3.34 -7.18 10.93
CA THR A 144 -3.46 -8.62 10.70
C THR A 144 -4.92 -9.08 10.84
N PRO A 145 -5.31 -10.18 10.18
CA PRO A 145 -6.65 -10.73 10.29
C PRO A 145 -6.88 -11.61 11.54
N ASP A 146 -5.86 -11.80 12.38
CA ASP A 146 -5.81 -12.88 13.38
C ASP A 146 -7.00 -12.84 14.35
N GLU A 147 -7.28 -11.69 14.95
CA GLU A 147 -8.41 -11.54 15.87
C GLU A 147 -9.77 -11.76 15.17
N GLY A 148 -9.89 -11.23 13.94
CA GLY A 148 -11.11 -11.39 13.15
C GLY A 148 -11.38 -12.85 12.78
N LEU A 149 -10.33 -13.57 12.35
CA LEU A 149 -10.40 -14.99 12.03
C LEU A 149 -10.70 -15.84 13.26
N LEU A 150 -10.05 -15.56 14.39
CA LEU A 150 -10.29 -16.27 15.65
C LEU A 150 -11.76 -16.11 16.08
N ASN A 151 -12.25 -14.89 16.10
CA ASN A 151 -13.64 -14.59 16.45
C ASN A 151 -14.63 -15.30 15.51
N TYR A 152 -14.40 -15.24 14.20
CA TYR A 152 -15.23 -15.92 13.21
C TYR A 152 -15.32 -17.43 13.47
N HIS A 153 -14.18 -18.10 13.77
CA HIS A 153 -14.15 -19.53 14.03
C HIS A 153 -14.75 -19.91 15.40
N ILE A 154 -14.65 -19.04 16.41
CA ILE A 154 -15.28 -19.28 17.71
C ILE A 154 -16.81 -19.21 17.57
N TRP A 155 -17.32 -18.19 16.89
CA TRP A 155 -18.76 -17.99 16.70
C TRP A 155 -19.40 -19.13 15.87
N ASN A 156 -18.77 -19.54 14.78
CA ASN A 156 -19.30 -20.61 13.92
C ASN A 156 -19.17 -22.03 14.50
N ARG A 157 -18.48 -22.23 15.64
CA ARG A 157 -18.45 -23.50 16.36
C ARG A 157 -19.58 -23.62 17.41
N SER A 158 -20.33 -22.57 17.62
CA SER A 158 -21.41 -22.51 18.63
C SER A 158 -22.79 -22.75 18.02
N GLU A 159 -22.86 -23.04 16.74
CA GLU A 159 -24.01 -23.57 16.01
C GLU A 159 -23.76 -25.05 15.63
#